data_e50827c520fb881d6926d2a7c3348a50
#
_entry.id   e50827c520fb881d6926d2a7c3348a50
#
_cell.length_a   1.000
_cell.length_b   1.000
_cell.length_c   1.000
_cell.angle_alpha   90.00
_cell.angle_beta   90.00
_cell.angle_gamma   90.00
#
_symmetry.space_group_name_H-M   'P 1'
#
loop_
_entity.id
_entity.type
_entity.pdbx_description
1 polymer ?
#
loop_
_entity_poly.entity_id
_entity_poly.type
_entity_poly.pdbx_seq_one_letter_code
_entity_poly.pdbx_strand_id
1 'polypeptide(L)'
;MATSVVVVIFTVRQGSLSVLLIERAAEPSQGQWALPGGFLHEGESLDAAAKRKLEDETGVSDVFLEQLYTFDQLGEGRADIVVTYFALVDLARTRMRPDSEWRPAWQPVH
;
A
#
# COMPACT_ATOMS: atom_id res chain seq x y z
N MET A 1 5.03 14.32 -15.66
CA MET A 1 5.23 13.94 -14.26
C MET A 1 3.99 13.23 -13.74
N ALA A 2 4.17 12.09 -13.11
CA ALA A 2 3.06 11.34 -12.56
C ALA A 2 3.12 11.38 -11.03
N THR A 3 1.95 11.28 -10.40
CA THR A 3 1.84 11.22 -8.94
C THR A 3 1.27 9.88 -8.55
N SER A 4 1.92 9.23 -7.60
CA SER A 4 1.48 7.95 -7.07
C SER A 4 1.44 8.00 -5.55
N VAL A 5 0.70 7.08 -4.95
CA VAL A 5 0.64 6.90 -3.51
C VAL A 5 1.20 5.53 -3.14
N VAL A 6 1.80 5.45 -1.97
CA VAL A 6 2.26 4.20 -1.38
C VAL A 6 1.71 4.15 0.03
N VAL A 7 1.19 3.01 0.44
CA VAL A 7 0.53 2.87 1.74
C VAL A 7 1.28 1.87 2.59
N VAL A 8 1.76 2.32 3.76
CA VAL A 8 2.53 1.49 4.68
C VAL A 8 1.67 1.24 5.91
N ILE A 9 1.17 0.03 6.05
CA ILE A 9 0.33 -0.36 7.17
C ILE A 9 1.12 -1.28 8.08
N PHE A 10 1.21 -0.89 9.35
CA PHE A 10 1.92 -1.66 10.36
C PHE A 10 0.95 -2.26 11.36
N THR A 11 1.33 -3.39 11.91
CA THR A 11 0.68 -3.96 13.08
C THR A 11 1.73 -4.61 13.98
N VAL A 12 1.38 -4.83 15.25
CA VAL A 12 2.25 -5.56 16.18
C VAL A 12 1.71 -6.98 16.30
N ARG A 13 2.56 -7.95 16.03
CA ARG A 13 2.24 -9.38 16.14
C ARG A 13 3.27 -10.04 17.06
N GLN A 14 2.79 -10.67 18.14
CA GLN A 14 3.66 -11.39 19.05
C GLN A 14 4.86 -10.54 19.53
N GLY A 15 4.58 -9.26 19.81
CA GLY A 15 5.60 -8.34 20.28
C GLY A 15 6.50 -7.75 19.21
N SER A 16 6.29 -8.07 17.95
CA SER A 16 7.12 -7.61 16.83
C SER A 16 6.32 -6.85 15.81
N LEU A 17 6.97 -5.88 15.17
CA LEU A 17 6.36 -5.07 14.14
C LEU A 17 6.28 -5.85 12.83
N SER A 18 5.12 -5.78 12.18
CA SER A 18 4.90 -6.36 10.85
C SER A 18 4.33 -5.31 9.92
N VAL A 19 4.58 -5.45 8.62
CA VAL A 19 4.10 -4.56 7.59
C VAL A 19 3.25 -5.35 6.61
N LEU A 20 2.19 -4.69 6.10
CA LEU A 20 1.30 -5.30 5.12
C LEU A 20 1.90 -5.17 3.73
N LEU A 21 2.20 -6.30 3.11
CA LEU A 21 2.66 -6.36 1.73
C LEU A 21 1.66 -7.11 0.87
N ILE A 22 1.74 -6.89 -0.42
CA ILE A 22 0.94 -7.63 -1.40
C ILE A 22 1.85 -8.43 -2.29
N GLU A 23 1.45 -9.67 -2.57
CA GLU A 23 2.14 -10.53 -3.51
C GLU A 23 1.33 -10.61 -4.79
N ARG A 24 1.99 -10.44 -5.93
CA ARG A 24 1.32 -10.57 -7.21
C ARG A 24 0.90 -12.03 -7.42
N ALA A 25 -0.40 -12.27 -7.61
CA ALA A 25 -0.96 -13.62 -7.71
C ALA A 25 -1.04 -14.13 -9.14
N ALA A 26 -0.80 -13.26 -10.14
CA ALA A 26 -0.96 -13.58 -11.54
C ALA A 26 0.15 -12.96 -12.36
N GLU A 27 0.35 -13.48 -13.58
CA GLU A 27 1.26 -12.88 -14.54
C GLU A 27 0.73 -11.53 -15.01
N PRO A 28 1.58 -10.56 -15.36
CA PRO A 28 3.04 -10.58 -15.23
C PRO A 28 3.51 -10.38 -13.79
N SER A 29 4.73 -10.77 -13.50
CA SER A 29 5.38 -10.56 -12.20
C SER A 29 4.81 -11.39 -11.06
N GLN A 30 4.19 -12.52 -11.37
CA GLN A 30 3.67 -13.43 -10.35
C GLN A 30 4.73 -13.76 -9.30
N GLY A 31 4.35 -13.66 -8.02
CA GLY A 31 5.24 -13.94 -6.90
C GLY A 31 6.04 -12.75 -6.40
N GLN A 32 5.99 -11.61 -7.06
CA GLN A 32 6.68 -10.41 -6.60
C GLN A 32 5.88 -9.71 -5.50
N TRP A 33 6.59 -9.13 -4.55
CA TRP A 33 6.03 -8.45 -3.39
C TRP A 33 6.18 -6.95 -3.52
N ALA A 34 5.19 -6.21 -3.00
CA ALA A 34 5.20 -4.76 -3.04
C ALA A 34 4.37 -4.19 -1.90
N LEU A 35 4.55 -2.89 -1.64
CA LEU A 35 3.62 -2.14 -0.81
C LEU A 35 2.37 -1.82 -1.63
N PRO A 36 1.19 -1.76 -0.99
CA PRO A 36 -0.01 -1.27 -1.68
C PRO A 36 0.21 0.14 -2.20
N GLY A 37 -0.30 0.43 -3.39
CA GLY A 37 -0.15 1.76 -3.95
C GLY A 37 -0.38 1.79 -5.45
N GLY A 38 -0.24 2.97 -6.02
CA GLY A 38 -0.39 3.17 -7.44
C GLY A 38 -0.71 4.62 -7.79
N PHE A 39 -1.03 4.85 -9.05
CA PHE A 39 -1.26 6.19 -9.56
C PHE A 39 -2.66 6.68 -9.22
N LEU A 40 -2.80 8.01 -9.16
CA LEU A 40 -4.08 8.65 -8.98
C LEU A 40 -4.94 8.51 -10.24
N HIS A 41 -6.26 8.41 -10.04
CA HIS A 41 -7.20 8.62 -11.11
C HIS A 41 -7.40 10.11 -11.33
N GLU A 42 -7.83 10.48 -12.53
CA GLU A 42 -8.11 11.87 -12.84
C GLU A 42 -9.15 12.43 -11.86
N GLY A 43 -8.85 13.60 -11.27
CA GLY A 43 -9.75 14.23 -10.33
C GLY A 43 -9.78 13.65 -8.93
N GLU A 44 -8.98 12.62 -8.68
CA GLU A 44 -8.95 11.95 -7.39
C GLU A 44 -7.98 12.67 -6.44
N SER A 45 -8.37 12.83 -5.17
CA SER A 45 -7.45 13.36 -4.17
C SER A 45 -6.42 12.32 -3.75
N LEU A 46 -5.32 12.78 -3.16
CA LEU A 46 -4.29 11.89 -2.63
C LEU A 46 -4.87 10.94 -1.57
N ASP A 47 -5.67 11.48 -0.65
CA ASP A 47 -6.28 10.66 0.41
C ASP A 47 -7.21 9.60 -0.16
N ALA A 48 -8.02 9.97 -1.15
CA ALA A 48 -8.94 9.02 -1.78
C ALA A 48 -8.19 7.93 -2.52
N ALA A 49 -7.11 8.29 -3.21
CA ALA A 49 -6.28 7.31 -3.93
C ALA A 49 -5.64 6.31 -2.96
N ALA A 50 -5.12 6.80 -1.83
CA ALA A 50 -4.49 5.93 -0.84
C ALA A 50 -5.50 4.93 -0.28
N LYS A 51 -6.69 5.40 0.09
CA LYS A 51 -7.76 4.53 0.59
C LYS A 51 -8.22 3.52 -0.44
N ARG A 52 -8.41 3.98 -1.68
CA ARG A 52 -8.85 3.12 -2.77
C ARG A 52 -7.85 2.01 -3.05
N LYS A 53 -6.56 2.35 -3.16
CA LYS A 53 -5.53 1.35 -3.45
C LYS A 53 -5.39 0.35 -2.31
N LEU A 54 -5.47 0.81 -1.08
CA LEU A 54 -5.42 -0.09 0.06
C LEU A 54 -6.59 -1.07 0.02
N GLU A 55 -7.80 -0.58 -0.18
CA GLU A 55 -8.98 -1.43 -0.23
C GLU A 55 -8.95 -2.37 -1.43
N ASP A 56 -8.60 -1.86 -2.62
CA ASP A 56 -8.57 -2.66 -3.85
C ASP A 56 -7.54 -3.79 -3.77
N GLU A 57 -6.38 -3.52 -3.17
CA GLU A 57 -5.27 -4.47 -3.21
C GLU A 57 -5.19 -5.36 -1.97
N THR A 58 -5.81 -4.98 -0.86
CA THR A 58 -5.72 -5.75 0.38
C THR A 58 -7.07 -6.09 1.01
N GLY A 59 -8.12 -5.38 0.64
CA GLY A 59 -9.43 -5.49 1.29
C GLY A 59 -9.54 -4.67 2.57
N VAL A 60 -8.48 -4.04 3.01
CA VAL A 60 -8.49 -3.27 4.26
C VAL A 60 -9.19 -1.94 4.05
N SER A 61 -10.14 -1.61 4.93
CA SER A 61 -10.88 -0.36 4.92
C SER A 61 -10.99 0.18 6.33
N ASP A 62 -11.60 1.36 6.47
CA ASP A 62 -11.85 2.00 7.77
C ASP A 62 -10.57 2.26 8.56
N VAL A 63 -9.50 2.60 7.87
CA VAL A 63 -8.23 2.91 8.48
C VAL A 63 -7.96 4.40 8.33
N PHE A 64 -7.53 5.03 9.42
CA PHE A 64 -7.11 6.42 9.39
C PHE A 64 -5.68 6.49 8.88
N LEU A 65 -5.50 7.03 7.67
CA LEU A 65 -4.21 7.16 7.03
C LEU A 65 -3.65 8.56 7.23
N GLU A 66 -2.38 8.62 7.59
CA GLU A 66 -1.67 9.90 7.71
C GLU A 66 -0.57 9.96 6.68
N GLN A 67 -0.38 11.14 6.09
CA GLN A 67 0.70 11.34 5.15
C GLN A 67 2.02 11.41 5.90
N LEU A 68 2.94 10.52 5.56
CA LEU A 68 4.22 10.42 6.23
C LEU A 68 5.28 11.24 5.52
N TYR A 69 5.38 11.10 4.20
CA TYR A 69 6.50 11.63 3.47
C TYR A 69 6.18 11.71 1.98
N THR A 70 6.72 12.73 1.33
CA THR A 70 6.64 12.88 -0.12
C THR A 70 8.05 12.98 -0.67
N PHE A 71 8.34 12.24 -1.73
CA PHE A 71 9.65 12.30 -2.35
C PHE A 71 9.54 12.22 -3.87
N ASP A 72 10.54 12.77 -4.54
CA ASP A 72 10.65 12.69 -5.97
C ASP A 72 11.38 11.39 -6.33
N GLN A 73 10.84 10.71 -7.32
CA GLN A 73 11.48 9.53 -7.88
C GLN A 73 11.89 9.83 -9.30
N LEU A 74 13.19 9.80 -9.55
CA LEU A 74 13.75 10.07 -10.86
C LEU A 74 14.26 8.78 -11.46
N GLY A 75 13.89 8.51 -12.71
CA GLY A 75 14.38 7.34 -13.41
C GLY A 75 14.07 7.44 -14.88
N GLU A 76 15.02 7.11 -15.71
CA GLU A 76 14.85 6.99 -17.16
C GLU A 76 14.14 8.18 -17.79
N GLY A 77 14.53 9.39 -17.41
CA GLY A 77 13.96 10.61 -17.96
C GLY A 77 12.62 11.01 -17.38
N ARG A 78 12.13 10.30 -16.36
CA ARG A 78 10.87 10.62 -15.70
C ARG A 78 11.13 11.23 -14.33
N ALA A 79 10.25 12.16 -13.96
CA ALA A 79 10.19 12.70 -12.62
C ALA A 79 8.81 12.38 -12.05
N ASP A 80 8.77 11.50 -11.08
CA ASP A 80 7.53 11.09 -10.43
C ASP A 80 7.52 11.55 -8.98
N ILE A 81 6.34 11.88 -8.49
CA ILE A 81 6.15 12.22 -7.08
C ILE A 81 5.46 11.03 -6.42
N VAL A 82 6.03 10.58 -5.31
CA VAL A 82 5.45 9.48 -4.52
C VAL A 82 5.07 10.02 -3.15
N VAL A 83 3.80 9.91 -2.81
CA VAL A 83 3.28 10.33 -1.51
C VAL A 83 3.04 9.09 -0.67
N THR A 84 3.69 9.03 0.49
CA THR A 84 3.63 7.87 1.37
C THR A 84 2.65 8.13 2.50
N TYR A 85 1.71 7.21 2.68
CA TYR A 85 0.76 7.20 3.78
C TYR A 85 1.08 6.05 4.73
N PHE A 86 0.74 6.22 6.00
CA PHE A 86 0.96 5.16 6.97
C PHE A 86 -0.18 5.08 7.97
N ALA A 87 -0.31 3.91 8.59
CA ALA A 87 -1.17 3.72 9.75
C ALA A 87 -0.66 2.54 10.57
N LEU A 88 -0.89 2.60 11.87
CA LEU A 88 -0.71 1.45 12.76
C LEU A 88 -2.11 0.92 13.06
N VAL A 89 -2.33 -0.36 12.81
CA VAL A 89 -3.66 -0.96 12.93
C VAL A 89 -3.66 -2.08 13.97
N ASP A 90 -4.85 -2.33 14.50
CA ASP A 90 -5.09 -3.46 15.40
C ASP A 90 -5.36 -4.69 14.54
N LEU A 91 -4.48 -5.68 14.62
CA LEU A 91 -4.60 -6.91 13.83
C LEU A 91 -5.95 -7.58 14.01
N ALA A 92 -6.49 -7.57 15.23
CA ALA A 92 -7.76 -8.22 15.51
C ALA A 92 -8.95 -7.55 14.83
N ARG A 93 -8.81 -6.27 14.45
CA ARG A 93 -9.88 -5.50 13.80
C ARG A 93 -9.66 -5.32 12.31
N THR A 94 -8.57 -5.85 11.79
CA THR A 94 -8.20 -5.64 10.39
C THR A 94 -8.57 -6.87 9.59
N ARG A 95 -9.34 -6.65 8.52
CA ARG A 95 -9.75 -7.71 7.60
C ARG A 95 -9.03 -7.54 6.28
N MET A 96 -8.48 -8.64 5.78
CA MET A 96 -7.82 -8.66 4.48
C MET A 96 -8.57 -9.60 3.55
N ARG A 97 -8.49 -9.30 2.25
CA ARG A 97 -9.17 -10.09 1.23
C ARG A 97 -8.26 -10.25 0.01
N PRO A 98 -7.85 -11.48 -0.32
CA PRO A 98 -7.12 -11.71 -1.56
C PRO A 98 -8.07 -11.64 -2.75
N ASP A 99 -7.52 -11.34 -3.92
CA ASP A 99 -8.27 -11.41 -5.16
C ASP A 99 -7.46 -12.16 -6.23
N SER A 100 -7.88 -12.07 -7.49
CA SER A 100 -7.21 -12.78 -8.58
C SER A 100 -5.85 -12.19 -8.92
N GLU A 101 -5.56 -10.96 -8.50
CA GLU A 101 -4.33 -10.27 -8.84
C GLU A 101 -3.37 -10.14 -7.66
N TRP A 102 -3.89 -10.00 -6.43
CA TRP A 102 -3.09 -9.67 -5.27
C TRP A 102 -3.42 -10.54 -4.06
N ARG A 103 -2.38 -10.92 -3.33
CA ARG A 103 -2.49 -11.66 -2.07
C ARG A 103 -1.84 -10.83 -0.97
N PRO A 104 -2.64 -10.22 -0.09
CA PRO A 104 -2.06 -9.47 1.04
C PRO A 104 -1.54 -10.42 2.12
N ALA A 105 -0.44 -10.03 2.76
CA ALA A 105 0.12 -10.78 3.88
C ALA A 105 0.93 -9.87 4.78
N TRP A 106 0.96 -10.21 6.06
CA TRP A 106 1.79 -9.54 7.05
C TRP A 106 3.20 -10.12 7.01
N GLN A 107 4.20 -9.24 6.89
CA GLN A 107 5.60 -9.63 6.88
C GLN A 107 6.32 -8.95 8.02
N PRO A 108 7.15 -9.69 8.78
CA PRO A 108 7.87 -9.09 9.88
C PRO A 108 8.89 -8.04 9.38
N VAL A 109 9.03 -6.99 10.16
CA VAL A 109 10.03 -5.95 9.91
C VAL A 109 11.25 -6.28 10.76
N HIS A 110 12.41 -6.36 10.13
CA HIS A 110 13.67 -6.72 10.80
C HIS A 110 14.61 -5.55 10.93
#